data_cb83edf2c903f80e3118503e4e1281dc
#
_entry.id   cb83edf2c903f80e3118503e4e1281dc
#
_cell.length_a   1.000
_cell.length_b   1.000
_cell.length_c   1.000
_cell.angle_alpha   90.00
_cell.angle_beta   90.00
_cell.angle_gamma   90.00
#
_symmetry.space_group_name_H-M   'P 1'
#
loop_
_entity.id
_entity.type
_entity.pdbx_description
1 polymer ?
#
loop_
_entity_poly.entity_id
_entity_poly.type
_entity_poly.pdbx_seq_one_letter_code
_entity_poly.pdbx_strand_id
1 'polypeptide(L)'
;MTNNQLPVHGKKTFEELKLSNEHGAEYWSARDLQPMLGYSQWRRFEDAVKRAMASCETSGNNPEHHVADAGKPIIGGKGAVQVVDDYHLSRFACYLIAQNGDPRKSEIAHAQKYFAVQARRQELSDQATADMERLDLRKQTSEEFKALSGAAQDAGVQSKMFGVFHDAGYKGLYGGLGGAAIKARKAIPEKDNLLDRMNATELAANQFRMTQTRDKLAREGVHNQAQAIQTHEQVGKEVRDAIKRIGGTLPEQLPPAEHIKEVEKRLKNATPKLEQNGRGAGWLLVKRRKNPGKKSNDRTHNHVWAFAGDCGQVVARD
;
A
#
# COMPACT_ATOMS: atom_id res chain seq x y z
N MET A 1 -19.66 -21.95 4.64
CA MET A 1 -20.03 -20.72 3.91
C MET A 1 -20.62 -19.75 4.93
N THR A 2 -19.80 -18.92 5.55
CA THR A 2 -20.29 -17.92 6.53
C THR A 2 -20.65 -16.65 5.75
N ASN A 3 -21.95 -16.38 5.70
CA ASN A 3 -22.52 -15.18 5.09
C ASN A 3 -22.00 -13.95 5.87
N ASN A 4 -21.01 -13.23 5.33
CA ASN A 4 -20.33 -12.10 5.98
C ASN A 4 -21.00 -10.77 5.58
N GLN A 5 -22.32 -10.75 5.57
CA GLN A 5 -23.13 -9.55 5.34
C GLN A 5 -23.65 -9.00 6.67
N LEU A 6 -23.76 -7.66 6.77
CA LEU A 6 -24.47 -7.02 7.87
C LEU A 6 -25.93 -7.51 7.93
N PRO A 7 -26.56 -7.51 9.11
CA PRO A 7 -27.96 -7.89 9.24
C PRO A 7 -28.81 -7.08 8.26
N VAL A 8 -29.70 -7.79 7.59
CA VAL A 8 -30.65 -7.19 6.64
C VAL A 8 -31.83 -6.65 7.43
N HIS A 9 -32.03 -5.34 7.44
CA HIS A 9 -33.30 -4.77 7.91
C HIS A 9 -34.17 -4.45 6.69
N GLY A 10 -35.30 -5.10 6.58
CA GLY A 10 -36.27 -4.84 5.51
C GLY A 10 -35.77 -5.08 4.08
N LYS A 11 -34.87 -5.97 3.81
CA LYS A 11 -34.26 -6.34 2.53
C LYS A 11 -33.01 -5.59 2.07
N LYS A 12 -32.52 -4.53 2.76
CA LYS A 12 -31.32 -3.80 2.33
C LYS A 12 -30.13 -4.08 3.22
N THR A 13 -28.96 -4.26 2.63
CA THR A 13 -27.65 -4.35 3.30
C THR A 13 -27.08 -2.96 3.58
N PHE A 14 -26.03 -2.87 4.41
CA PHE A 14 -25.32 -1.61 4.68
C PHE A 14 -24.85 -0.92 3.38
N GLU A 15 -24.32 -1.67 2.42
CA GLU A 15 -23.85 -1.11 1.16
C GLU A 15 -25.02 -0.66 0.25
N GLU A 16 -26.19 -1.30 0.33
CA GLU A 16 -27.39 -0.89 -0.43
C GLU A 16 -28.12 0.33 0.15
N LEU A 17 -27.80 0.72 1.40
CA LEU A 17 -28.27 1.97 2.01
C LEU A 17 -27.36 3.16 1.67
N LYS A 18 -26.23 2.91 1.04
CA LYS A 18 -25.28 3.93 0.64
C LYS A 18 -25.91 4.90 -0.37
N LEU A 19 -25.69 6.17 -0.12
CA LEU A 19 -26.07 7.27 -0.99
C LEU A 19 -24.79 7.99 -1.46
N SER A 20 -24.89 8.76 -2.55
CA SER A 20 -23.82 9.61 -3.04
C SER A 20 -24.33 11.03 -3.21
N ASN A 21 -23.55 12.01 -2.81
CA ASN A 21 -23.86 13.41 -3.03
C ASN A 21 -23.50 13.85 -4.46
N GLU A 22 -23.76 15.10 -4.81
CA GLU A 22 -23.45 15.70 -6.11
C GLU A 22 -21.96 15.72 -6.46
N HIS A 23 -21.09 15.62 -5.45
CA HIS A 23 -19.62 15.54 -5.58
C HIS A 23 -19.11 14.09 -5.60
N GLY A 24 -19.98 13.09 -5.61
CA GLY A 24 -19.62 11.67 -5.61
C GLY A 24 -19.18 11.13 -4.24
N ALA A 25 -19.26 11.91 -3.16
CA ALA A 25 -18.93 11.44 -1.83
C ALA A 25 -20.04 10.53 -1.27
N GLU A 26 -19.63 9.38 -0.74
CA GLU A 26 -20.52 8.38 -0.17
C GLU A 26 -21.00 8.77 1.22
N TYR A 27 -22.29 8.58 1.49
CA TYR A 27 -22.86 8.81 2.81
C TYR A 27 -24.05 7.89 3.10
N TRP A 28 -24.45 7.81 4.38
CA TRP A 28 -25.61 7.08 4.88
C TRP A 28 -26.53 8.02 5.65
N SER A 29 -27.85 7.91 5.44
CA SER A 29 -28.84 8.55 6.31
C SER A 29 -28.84 7.85 7.67
N ALA A 30 -28.72 8.60 8.74
CA ALA A 30 -28.75 8.06 10.10
C ALA A 30 -30.09 7.39 10.42
N ARG A 31 -31.20 7.91 9.86
CA ARG A 31 -32.51 7.28 10.01
C ARG A 31 -32.68 5.96 9.29
N ASP A 32 -31.94 5.75 8.17
CA ASP A 32 -31.92 4.44 7.51
C ASP A 32 -31.00 3.44 8.23
N LEU A 33 -29.94 3.94 8.87
CA LEU A 33 -29.00 3.14 9.65
C LEU A 33 -29.61 2.74 11.02
N GLN A 34 -30.43 3.59 11.63
CA GLN A 34 -31.05 3.37 12.94
C GLN A 34 -31.69 1.98 13.08
N PRO A 35 -32.64 1.55 12.23
CA PRO A 35 -33.27 0.24 12.36
C PRO A 35 -32.30 -0.91 12.06
N MET A 36 -31.34 -0.71 11.18
CA MET A 36 -30.31 -1.71 10.87
C MET A 36 -29.43 -2.03 12.07
N LEU A 37 -29.18 -1.04 12.93
CA LEU A 37 -28.42 -1.21 14.18
C LEU A 37 -29.31 -1.56 15.40
N GLY A 38 -30.59 -1.96 15.14
CA GLY A 38 -31.51 -2.44 16.17
C GLY A 38 -32.04 -1.36 17.09
N TYR A 39 -32.06 -0.09 16.68
CA TYR A 39 -32.65 1.00 17.47
C TYR A 39 -34.08 1.29 17.04
N SER A 40 -35.04 1.07 17.92
CA SER A 40 -36.46 1.39 17.70
C SER A 40 -36.79 2.87 17.94
N GLN A 41 -36.00 3.57 18.76
CA GLN A 41 -36.23 4.97 19.12
C GLN A 41 -35.10 5.86 18.63
N TRP A 42 -35.45 6.95 17.94
CA TRP A 42 -34.50 7.93 17.42
C TRP A 42 -33.58 8.49 18.49
N ARG A 43 -34.12 8.96 19.60
CA ARG A 43 -33.36 9.55 20.71
C ARG A 43 -32.21 8.65 21.19
N ARG A 44 -32.47 7.33 21.34
CA ARG A 44 -31.43 6.38 21.75
C ARG A 44 -30.37 6.16 20.69
N PHE A 45 -30.74 6.23 19.43
CA PHE A 45 -29.80 6.15 18.32
C PHE A 45 -28.98 7.44 18.22
N GLU A 46 -29.62 8.60 18.35
CA GLU A 46 -28.95 9.90 18.40
C GLU A 46 -27.91 9.99 19.53
N ASP A 47 -28.20 9.42 20.71
CA ASP A 47 -27.21 9.32 21.79
C ASP A 47 -25.99 8.49 21.37
N ALA A 48 -26.16 7.45 20.54
CA ALA A 48 -25.04 6.68 20.00
C ALA A 48 -24.25 7.49 18.94
N VAL A 49 -24.92 8.29 18.12
CA VAL A 49 -24.28 9.22 17.18
C VAL A 49 -23.44 10.26 17.94
N LYS A 50 -24.00 10.87 18.98
CA LYS A 50 -23.28 11.86 19.83
C LYS A 50 -22.05 11.26 20.50
N ARG A 51 -22.13 10.02 21.01
CA ARG A 51 -20.95 9.32 21.55
C ARG A 51 -19.90 9.05 20.46
N ALA A 52 -20.33 8.70 19.25
CA ALA A 52 -19.43 8.51 18.12
C ALA A 52 -18.74 9.82 17.72
N MET A 53 -19.45 10.95 17.75
CA MET A 53 -18.87 12.29 17.50
C MET A 53 -17.82 12.63 18.58
N ALA A 54 -18.11 12.41 19.85
CA ALA A 54 -17.15 12.62 20.94
C ALA A 54 -15.91 11.71 20.80
N SER A 55 -16.11 10.45 20.40
CA SER A 55 -15.00 9.52 20.13
C SER A 55 -14.15 9.99 18.92
N CYS A 56 -14.79 10.53 17.88
CA CYS A 56 -14.14 11.11 16.71
C CYS A 56 -13.22 12.29 17.12
N GLU A 57 -13.75 13.23 17.87
CA GLU A 57 -13.04 14.40 18.38
C GLU A 57 -11.86 13.99 19.28
N THR A 58 -12.09 13.10 20.24
CA THR A 58 -11.05 12.60 21.14
C THR A 58 -9.91 11.90 20.39
N SER A 59 -10.20 11.28 19.24
CA SER A 59 -9.20 10.65 18.37
C SER A 59 -8.47 11.63 17.44
N GLY A 60 -8.72 12.94 17.56
CA GLY A 60 -8.07 14.00 16.78
C GLY A 60 -8.68 14.25 15.40
N ASN A 61 -9.88 13.73 15.13
CA ASN A 61 -10.62 13.99 13.90
C ASN A 61 -11.71 15.04 14.11
N ASN A 62 -12.04 15.82 13.08
CA ASN A 62 -13.16 16.77 13.15
C ASN A 62 -14.49 16.02 12.89
N PRO A 63 -15.44 15.98 13.88
CA PRO A 63 -16.73 15.33 13.69
C PRO A 63 -17.56 15.87 12.54
N GLU A 64 -17.47 17.16 12.23
CA GLU A 64 -18.23 17.82 11.15
C GLU A 64 -17.87 17.26 9.75
N HIS A 65 -16.68 16.70 9.58
CA HIS A 65 -16.29 16.04 8.33
C HIS A 65 -16.95 14.67 8.16
N HIS A 66 -17.55 14.14 9.21
CA HIS A 66 -18.08 12.77 9.24
C HIS A 66 -19.57 12.67 9.56
N VAL A 67 -20.12 13.69 10.22
CA VAL A 67 -21.53 13.78 10.62
C VAL A 67 -22.02 15.17 10.26
N ALA A 68 -22.88 15.26 9.25
CA ALA A 68 -23.48 16.51 8.82
C ALA A 68 -24.97 16.51 9.17
N ASP A 69 -25.47 17.63 9.73
CA ASP A 69 -26.90 17.83 9.97
C ASP A 69 -27.67 17.77 8.66
N ALA A 70 -28.79 17.08 8.66
CA ALA A 70 -29.65 16.88 7.50
C ALA A 70 -31.12 16.79 7.89
N GLY A 71 -32.00 17.06 6.93
CA GLY A 71 -33.42 16.85 7.05
C GLY A 71 -33.88 15.69 6.16
N LYS A 72 -34.68 14.77 6.71
CA LYS A 72 -35.26 13.67 5.93
C LYS A 72 -36.76 13.89 5.75
N PRO A 73 -37.26 13.99 4.52
CA PRO A 73 -38.71 14.02 4.27
C PRO A 73 -39.30 12.65 4.58
N ILE A 74 -40.33 12.63 5.39
CA ILE A 74 -41.14 11.46 5.70
C ILE A 74 -42.62 11.74 5.32
N ILE A 75 -43.32 10.74 4.86
CA ILE A 75 -44.76 10.83 4.56
C ILE A 75 -45.51 10.49 5.85
N GLY A 76 -46.15 11.51 6.42
CA GLY A 76 -47.02 11.37 7.60
C GLY A 76 -48.42 10.88 7.27
N GLY A 77 -49.26 10.80 8.29
CA GLY A 77 -50.69 10.49 8.10
C GLY A 77 -51.36 11.46 7.11
N LYS A 78 -52.27 10.95 6.30
CA LYS A 78 -53.01 11.70 5.24
C LYS A 78 -52.14 12.24 4.10
N GLY A 79 -50.92 11.70 3.87
CA GLY A 79 -50.06 12.08 2.76
C GLY A 79 -49.25 13.38 2.96
N ALA A 80 -49.28 13.99 4.15
CA ALA A 80 -48.51 15.19 4.44
C ALA A 80 -47.03 14.84 4.48
N VAL A 81 -46.16 15.62 3.79
CA VAL A 81 -44.72 15.50 3.88
C VAL A 81 -44.23 16.33 5.05
N GLN A 82 -43.55 15.67 5.99
CA GLN A 82 -42.92 16.31 7.12
C GLN A 82 -41.37 16.08 7.04
N VAL A 83 -40.57 17.13 7.24
CA VAL A 83 -39.12 16.97 7.35
C VAL A 83 -38.78 16.73 8.83
N VAL A 84 -38.05 15.66 9.08
CA VAL A 84 -37.54 15.29 10.41
C VAL A 84 -36.03 15.38 10.42
N ASP A 85 -35.47 15.64 11.63
CA ASP A 85 -34.03 15.69 11.80
C ASP A 85 -33.38 14.37 11.42
N ASP A 86 -32.28 14.44 10.69
CA ASP A 86 -31.48 13.32 10.25
C ASP A 86 -29.99 13.76 10.28
N TYR A 87 -29.08 12.83 10.07
CA TYR A 87 -27.66 13.09 9.84
C TYR A 87 -27.20 12.38 8.56
N HIS A 88 -26.35 13.03 7.79
CA HIS A 88 -25.56 12.35 6.76
C HIS A 88 -24.26 11.88 7.39
N LEU A 89 -24.04 10.58 7.35
CA LEU A 89 -22.94 9.91 8.03
C LEU A 89 -21.93 9.42 7.00
N SER A 90 -20.65 9.73 7.19
CA SER A 90 -19.58 9.07 6.44
C SER A 90 -19.46 7.58 6.86
N ARG A 91 -18.80 6.76 6.07
CA ARG A 91 -18.48 5.37 6.43
C ARG A 91 -17.77 5.28 7.79
N PHE A 92 -16.83 6.20 8.05
CA PHE A 92 -16.11 6.28 9.32
C PHE A 92 -17.05 6.56 10.51
N ALA A 93 -18.00 7.50 10.35
CA ALA A 93 -19.01 7.77 11.38
C ALA A 93 -19.87 6.51 11.65
N CYS A 94 -20.28 5.78 10.60
CA CYS A 94 -21.03 4.53 10.78
C CYS A 94 -20.22 3.49 11.58
N TYR A 95 -18.92 3.40 11.39
CA TYR A 95 -18.03 2.53 12.17
C TYR A 95 -17.98 2.95 13.63
N LEU A 96 -17.80 4.24 13.92
CA LEU A 96 -17.76 4.75 15.27
C LEU A 96 -19.10 4.56 15.99
N ILE A 97 -20.24 4.74 15.31
CA ILE A 97 -21.57 4.49 15.87
C ILE A 97 -21.72 3.02 16.25
N ALA A 98 -21.30 2.09 15.39
CA ALA A 98 -21.34 0.67 15.71
C ALA A 98 -20.42 0.31 16.87
N GLN A 99 -19.22 0.90 16.96
CA GLN A 99 -18.28 0.68 18.06
C GLN A 99 -18.79 1.23 19.41
N ASN A 100 -19.50 2.36 19.38
CA ASN A 100 -20.08 3.01 20.55
C ASN A 100 -21.53 2.55 20.85
N GLY A 101 -22.04 1.59 20.10
CA GLY A 101 -23.36 0.98 20.29
C GLY A 101 -23.38 -0.02 21.45
N ASP A 102 -24.59 -0.41 21.88
CA ASP A 102 -24.75 -1.42 22.93
C ASP A 102 -24.42 -2.83 22.38
N PRO A 103 -23.32 -3.47 22.80
CA PRO A 103 -22.89 -4.77 22.27
C PRO A 103 -23.82 -5.93 22.63
N ARG A 104 -24.79 -5.72 23.54
CA ARG A 104 -25.83 -6.71 23.87
C ARG A 104 -26.87 -6.82 22.77
N LYS A 105 -26.96 -5.84 21.88
CA LYS A 105 -27.81 -5.91 20.67
C LYS A 105 -27.10 -6.77 19.63
N SER A 106 -27.83 -7.76 19.10
CA SER A 106 -27.29 -8.66 18.06
C SER A 106 -26.85 -7.90 16.80
N GLU A 107 -27.59 -6.86 16.41
CA GLU A 107 -27.34 -6.02 15.24
C GLU A 107 -26.01 -5.23 15.41
N ILE A 108 -25.77 -4.68 16.59
CA ILE A 108 -24.51 -4.00 16.92
C ILE A 108 -23.34 -5.01 16.91
N ALA A 109 -23.50 -6.17 17.55
CA ALA A 109 -22.46 -7.20 17.54
C ALA A 109 -22.11 -7.66 16.13
N HIS A 110 -23.11 -7.81 15.24
CA HIS A 110 -22.90 -8.14 13.83
C HIS A 110 -22.19 -7.00 13.08
N ALA A 111 -22.58 -5.73 13.31
CA ALA A 111 -21.94 -4.58 12.70
C ALA A 111 -20.47 -4.47 13.12
N GLN A 112 -20.16 -4.61 14.41
CA GLN A 112 -18.79 -4.63 14.93
C GLN A 112 -17.95 -5.74 14.26
N LYS A 113 -18.50 -6.96 14.17
CA LYS A 113 -17.83 -8.06 13.47
C LYS A 113 -17.60 -7.74 11.99
N TYR A 114 -18.59 -7.19 11.30
CA TYR A 114 -18.46 -6.81 9.89
C TYR A 114 -17.31 -5.80 9.70
N PHE A 115 -17.28 -4.73 10.47
CA PHE A 115 -16.26 -3.69 10.34
C PHE A 115 -14.87 -4.19 10.73
N ALA A 116 -14.75 -5.03 11.77
CA ALA A 116 -13.47 -5.67 12.12
C ALA A 116 -12.94 -6.55 10.98
N VAL A 117 -13.82 -7.31 10.32
CA VAL A 117 -13.43 -8.12 9.16
C VAL A 117 -13.04 -7.26 7.96
N GLN A 118 -13.74 -6.15 7.69
CA GLN A 118 -13.39 -5.24 6.59
C GLN A 118 -12.07 -4.53 6.86
N ALA A 119 -11.83 -4.04 8.07
CA ALA A 119 -10.53 -3.47 8.47
C ALA A 119 -9.40 -4.47 8.25
N ARG A 120 -9.58 -5.73 8.70
CA ARG A 120 -8.57 -6.78 8.50
C ARG A 120 -8.33 -7.10 7.03
N ARG A 121 -9.38 -7.08 6.18
CA ARG A 121 -9.23 -7.27 4.73
C ARG A 121 -8.40 -6.15 4.11
N GLN A 122 -8.65 -4.90 4.52
CA GLN A 122 -7.89 -3.75 4.03
C GLN A 122 -6.41 -3.86 4.43
N GLU A 123 -6.12 -4.15 5.71
CA GLU A 123 -4.75 -4.38 6.18
C GLU A 123 -4.02 -5.45 5.36
N LEU A 124 -4.70 -6.56 5.06
CA LEU A 124 -4.12 -7.63 4.23
C LEU A 124 -3.90 -7.20 2.77
N SER A 125 -4.78 -6.38 2.23
CA SER A 125 -4.64 -5.82 0.87
C SER A 125 -3.47 -4.85 0.80
N ASP A 126 -3.35 -3.94 1.77
CA ASP A 126 -2.25 -2.97 1.85
C ASP A 126 -0.91 -3.68 2.04
N GLN A 127 -0.87 -4.72 2.90
CA GLN A 127 0.31 -5.56 3.07
C GLN A 127 0.70 -6.28 1.78
N ALA A 128 -0.27 -6.84 1.05
CA ALA A 128 0.01 -7.52 -0.22
C ALA A 128 0.53 -6.55 -1.28
N THR A 129 0.04 -5.31 -1.31
CA THR A 129 0.52 -4.26 -2.21
C THR A 129 1.97 -3.89 -1.89
N ALA A 130 2.29 -3.63 -0.63
CA ALA A 130 3.65 -3.34 -0.18
C ALA A 130 4.62 -4.52 -0.44
N ASP A 131 4.15 -5.74 -0.24
CA ASP A 131 4.91 -6.96 -0.53
C ASP A 131 5.21 -7.11 -2.03
N MET A 132 4.24 -6.82 -2.91
CA MET A 132 4.44 -6.84 -4.36
C MET A 132 5.44 -5.78 -4.81
N GLU A 133 5.29 -4.54 -4.33
CA GLU A 133 6.21 -3.45 -4.63
C GLU A 133 7.65 -3.79 -4.23
N ARG A 134 7.85 -4.31 -3.02
CA ARG A 134 9.16 -4.72 -2.53
C ARG A 134 9.75 -5.85 -3.39
N LEU A 135 8.94 -6.83 -3.80
CA LEU A 135 9.39 -7.94 -4.64
C LEU A 135 9.82 -7.45 -6.02
N ASP A 136 9.10 -6.53 -6.62
CA ASP A 136 9.43 -5.95 -7.92
C ASP A 136 10.69 -5.09 -7.85
N LEU A 137 10.83 -4.25 -6.83
CA LEU A 137 12.07 -3.50 -6.58
C LEU A 137 13.27 -4.44 -6.39
N ARG A 138 13.09 -5.55 -5.67
CA ARG A 138 14.16 -6.55 -5.49
C ARG A 138 14.57 -7.20 -6.81
N LYS A 139 13.66 -7.49 -7.70
CA LYS A 139 13.95 -8.02 -9.05
C LYS A 139 14.71 -6.99 -9.88
N GLN A 140 14.20 -5.77 -9.98
CA GLN A 140 14.82 -4.65 -10.71
C GLN A 140 16.24 -4.37 -10.17
N THR A 141 16.42 -4.37 -8.84
CA THR A 141 17.73 -4.20 -8.22
C THR A 141 18.71 -5.32 -8.59
N SER A 142 18.22 -6.56 -8.78
CA SER A 142 19.05 -7.68 -9.27
C SER A 142 19.49 -7.50 -10.71
N GLU A 143 18.59 -7.00 -11.56
CA GLU A 143 18.89 -6.73 -12.97
C GLU A 143 19.90 -5.59 -13.08
N GLU A 144 19.71 -4.52 -12.32
CA GLU A 144 20.64 -3.39 -12.28
C GLU A 144 22.03 -3.80 -11.72
N PHE A 145 22.07 -4.68 -10.72
CA PHE A 145 23.31 -5.24 -10.22
C PHE A 145 24.11 -5.98 -11.31
N LYS A 146 23.42 -6.75 -12.15
CA LYS A 146 24.04 -7.45 -13.30
C LYS A 146 24.50 -6.45 -14.36
N ALA A 147 23.68 -5.45 -14.68
CA ALA A 147 24.03 -4.41 -15.66
C ALA A 147 25.25 -3.59 -15.20
N LEU A 148 25.29 -3.22 -13.92
CA LEU A 148 26.44 -2.54 -13.33
C LEU A 148 27.70 -3.41 -13.36
N SER A 149 27.60 -4.72 -13.11
CA SER A 149 28.73 -5.64 -13.21
C SER A 149 29.29 -5.71 -14.63
N GLY A 150 28.42 -5.66 -15.66
CA GLY A 150 28.82 -5.55 -17.07
C GLY A 150 29.59 -4.24 -17.33
N ALA A 151 29.03 -3.10 -16.93
CA ALA A 151 29.67 -1.80 -17.08
C ALA A 151 31.02 -1.71 -16.33
N ALA A 152 31.12 -2.34 -15.16
CA ALA A 152 32.38 -2.44 -14.43
C ALA A 152 33.44 -3.25 -15.21
N GLN A 153 33.03 -4.33 -15.89
CA GLN A 153 33.91 -5.11 -16.74
C GLN A 153 34.40 -4.29 -17.94
N ASP A 154 33.51 -3.55 -18.59
CA ASP A 154 33.84 -2.64 -19.70
C ASP A 154 34.79 -1.52 -19.26
N ALA A 155 34.65 -1.08 -18.01
CA ALA A 155 35.55 -0.13 -17.33
C ALA A 155 36.88 -0.75 -16.85
N GLY A 156 37.20 -2.00 -17.22
CA GLY A 156 38.47 -2.67 -16.91
C GLY A 156 38.53 -3.31 -15.51
N VAL A 157 37.43 -3.45 -14.79
CA VAL A 157 37.42 -4.16 -13.50
C VAL A 157 37.53 -5.66 -13.74
N GLN A 158 38.58 -6.27 -13.22
CA GLN A 158 38.82 -7.71 -13.30
C GLN A 158 37.80 -8.48 -12.46
N SER A 159 37.39 -9.69 -12.89
CA SER A 159 36.39 -10.52 -12.22
C SER A 159 36.66 -10.77 -10.75
N LYS A 160 37.95 -10.98 -10.38
CA LYS A 160 38.41 -11.15 -8.98
C LYS A 160 38.21 -9.90 -8.09
N MET A 161 38.01 -8.74 -8.72
CA MET A 161 37.83 -7.44 -8.03
C MET A 161 36.36 -6.99 -7.98
N PHE A 162 35.42 -7.74 -8.54
CA PHE A 162 33.99 -7.37 -8.48
C PHE A 162 33.48 -7.26 -7.05
N GLY A 163 33.94 -8.14 -6.14
CA GLY A 163 33.62 -8.02 -4.73
C GLY A 163 34.04 -6.68 -4.13
N VAL A 164 35.26 -6.23 -4.44
CA VAL A 164 35.80 -4.94 -3.99
C VAL A 164 35.04 -3.78 -4.61
N PHE A 165 34.72 -3.86 -5.92
CA PHE A 165 33.95 -2.86 -6.63
C PHE A 165 32.55 -2.67 -6.04
N HIS A 166 31.81 -3.77 -5.80
CA HIS A 166 30.47 -3.69 -5.20
C HIS A 166 30.51 -3.23 -3.74
N ASP A 167 31.56 -3.64 -2.99
CA ASP A 167 31.76 -3.22 -1.61
C ASP A 167 32.06 -1.72 -1.49
N ALA A 168 32.78 -1.14 -2.47
CA ALA A 168 33.03 0.30 -2.52
C ALA A 168 31.72 1.10 -2.63
N GLY A 169 30.78 0.65 -3.46
CA GLY A 169 29.47 1.29 -3.54
C GLY A 169 28.66 1.20 -2.24
N TYR A 170 28.73 0.08 -1.54
CA TYR A 170 28.15 -0.03 -0.20
C TYR A 170 28.83 0.93 0.77
N LYS A 171 30.16 0.99 0.81
CA LYS A 171 30.89 1.93 1.66
C LYS A 171 30.48 3.37 1.44
N GLY A 172 30.31 3.78 0.19
CA GLY A 172 29.82 5.11 -0.12
C GLY A 172 28.42 5.36 0.47
N LEU A 173 27.46 4.50 0.19
CA LEU A 173 26.06 4.69 0.58
C LEU A 173 25.83 4.51 2.09
N TYR A 174 26.55 3.58 2.74
CA TYR A 174 26.36 3.21 4.16
C TYR A 174 27.41 3.82 5.08
N GLY A 175 28.05 4.93 4.69
CA GLY A 175 28.96 5.66 5.56
C GLY A 175 30.21 4.89 5.98
N GLY A 176 30.84 4.20 5.03
CA GLY A 176 32.03 3.42 5.23
C GLY A 176 31.82 1.93 5.50
N LEU A 177 30.55 1.50 5.67
CA LEU A 177 30.22 0.10 5.91
C LEU A 177 30.22 -0.69 4.61
N GLY A 178 31.08 -1.70 4.49
CA GLY A 178 31.01 -2.70 3.43
C GLY A 178 29.93 -3.76 3.70
N GLY A 179 29.69 -4.63 2.73
CA GLY A 179 28.59 -5.62 2.80
C GLY A 179 28.62 -6.50 4.04
N ALA A 180 29.79 -6.98 4.48
CA ALA A 180 29.94 -7.77 5.70
C ALA A 180 29.60 -6.94 6.97
N ALA A 181 30.08 -5.70 7.03
CA ALA A 181 29.81 -4.81 8.16
C ALA A 181 28.31 -4.42 8.24
N ILE A 182 27.64 -4.23 7.09
CA ILE A 182 26.20 -4.00 7.04
C ILE A 182 25.44 -5.21 7.59
N LYS A 183 25.80 -6.44 7.16
CA LYS A 183 25.19 -7.67 7.69
C LYS A 183 25.35 -7.79 9.21
N ALA A 184 26.56 -7.57 9.71
CA ALA A 184 26.85 -7.60 11.15
C ALA A 184 26.02 -6.55 11.91
N ARG A 185 26.00 -5.30 11.43
CA ARG A 185 25.24 -4.20 12.05
C ARG A 185 23.73 -4.47 12.12
N LYS A 186 23.17 -5.07 11.06
CA LYS A 186 21.74 -5.37 10.95
C LYS A 186 21.36 -6.76 11.46
N ALA A 187 22.29 -7.52 12.03
CA ALA A 187 22.10 -8.91 12.46
C ALA A 187 21.54 -9.82 11.34
N ILE A 188 21.99 -9.61 10.11
CA ILE A 188 21.62 -10.42 8.95
C ILE A 188 22.54 -11.65 8.89
N PRO A 189 22.01 -12.88 8.74
CA PRO A 189 22.83 -14.07 8.59
C PRO A 189 23.83 -13.97 7.43
N GLU A 190 25.07 -14.42 7.63
CA GLU A 190 26.13 -14.32 6.61
C GLU A 190 25.76 -14.98 5.27
N LYS A 191 25.04 -16.10 5.33
CA LYS A 191 24.56 -16.86 4.15
C LYS A 191 23.50 -16.13 3.34
N ASP A 192 22.77 -15.15 3.93
CA ASP A 192 21.70 -14.45 3.25
C ASP A 192 22.27 -13.41 2.27
N ASN A 193 21.62 -13.25 1.13
CA ASN A 193 21.94 -12.12 0.26
C ASN A 193 21.45 -10.82 0.94
N LEU A 194 22.31 -9.81 0.98
CA LEU A 194 22.00 -8.54 1.62
C LEU A 194 20.74 -7.89 1.03
N LEU A 195 20.57 -7.94 -0.29
CA LEU A 195 19.41 -7.38 -0.99
C LEU A 195 18.10 -8.08 -0.60
N ASP A 196 18.13 -9.34 -0.14
CA ASP A 196 16.92 -10.07 0.27
C ASP A 196 16.37 -9.59 1.62
N ARG A 197 17.18 -8.82 2.36
CA ARG A 197 16.87 -8.26 3.68
C ARG A 197 16.67 -6.74 3.68
N MET A 198 16.69 -6.11 2.51
CA MET A 198 16.45 -4.68 2.36
C MET A 198 14.94 -4.40 2.22
N ASN A 199 14.47 -3.30 2.81
CA ASN A 199 13.13 -2.78 2.57
C ASN A 199 13.06 -2.03 1.21
N ALA A 200 11.87 -1.59 0.80
CA ALA A 200 11.66 -0.91 -0.49
C ALA A 200 12.53 0.36 -0.63
N THR A 201 12.57 1.20 0.40
CA THR A 201 13.38 2.44 0.40
C THR A 201 14.87 2.15 0.23
N GLU A 202 15.39 1.14 0.92
CA GLU A 202 16.80 0.75 0.86
C GLU A 202 17.15 0.13 -0.51
N LEU A 203 16.24 -0.68 -1.08
CA LEU A 203 16.39 -1.22 -2.43
C LEU A 203 16.42 -0.10 -3.47
N ALA A 204 15.50 0.86 -3.38
CA ALA A 204 15.44 2.01 -4.30
C ALA A 204 16.71 2.86 -4.24
N ALA A 205 17.24 3.14 -3.04
CA ALA A 205 18.49 3.87 -2.88
C ALA A 205 19.69 3.13 -3.50
N ASN A 206 19.76 1.80 -3.33
CA ASN A 206 20.79 0.97 -3.95
C ASN A 206 20.66 0.89 -5.46
N GLN A 207 19.43 0.76 -5.98
CA GLN A 207 19.15 0.77 -7.42
C GLN A 207 19.59 2.09 -8.05
N PHE A 208 19.21 3.22 -7.46
CA PHE A 208 19.59 4.55 -7.93
C PHE A 208 21.11 4.72 -7.94
N ARG A 209 21.81 4.36 -6.85
CA ARG A 209 23.27 4.37 -6.80
C ARG A 209 23.90 3.57 -7.95
N MET A 210 23.40 2.36 -8.20
CA MET A 210 23.94 1.47 -9.23
C MET A 210 23.72 2.04 -10.64
N THR A 211 22.50 2.53 -10.92
CA THR A 211 22.16 3.16 -12.20
C THR A 211 23.04 4.38 -12.45
N GLN A 212 23.18 5.29 -11.47
CA GLN A 212 24.02 6.49 -11.59
C GLN A 212 25.51 6.14 -11.75
N THR A 213 26.00 5.09 -11.11
CA THR A 213 27.37 4.63 -11.30
C THR A 213 27.58 4.13 -12.72
N ARG A 214 26.69 3.29 -13.23
CA ARG A 214 26.76 2.77 -14.61
C ARG A 214 26.79 3.91 -15.64
N ASP A 215 25.88 4.85 -15.52
CA ASP A 215 25.78 6.00 -16.42
C ASP A 215 27.04 6.88 -16.33
N LYS A 216 27.58 7.09 -15.15
CA LYS A 216 28.80 7.86 -14.94
C LYS A 216 30.03 7.19 -15.55
N LEU A 217 30.19 5.87 -15.34
CA LEU A 217 31.30 5.10 -15.94
C LEU A 217 31.28 5.20 -17.48
N ALA A 218 30.10 5.08 -18.09
CA ALA A 218 29.95 5.19 -19.54
C ALA A 218 30.20 6.62 -20.06
N ARG A 219 29.62 7.63 -19.41
CA ARG A 219 29.73 9.04 -19.84
C ARG A 219 31.17 9.57 -19.72
N GLU A 220 31.90 9.18 -18.69
CA GLU A 220 33.28 9.63 -18.45
C GLU A 220 34.33 8.75 -19.12
N GLY A 221 33.92 7.69 -19.83
CA GLY A 221 34.82 6.80 -20.55
C GLY A 221 35.85 6.15 -19.61
N VAL A 222 35.39 5.68 -18.44
CA VAL A 222 36.29 5.09 -17.44
C VAL A 222 36.78 3.73 -17.94
N HIS A 223 38.10 3.58 -18.09
CA HIS A 223 38.77 2.33 -18.51
C HIS A 223 39.85 1.88 -17.51
N ASN A 224 39.77 2.31 -16.26
CA ASN A 224 40.71 1.98 -15.21
C ASN A 224 39.98 1.43 -14.00
N GLN A 225 40.39 0.23 -13.54
CA GLN A 225 39.80 -0.46 -12.38
C GLN A 225 39.79 0.41 -11.10
N ALA A 226 40.87 1.07 -10.77
CA ALA A 226 40.97 1.89 -9.56
C ALA A 226 40.00 3.08 -9.65
N GLN A 227 39.90 3.72 -10.81
CA GLN A 227 39.01 4.83 -11.05
C GLN A 227 37.54 4.36 -11.02
N ALA A 228 37.20 3.17 -11.60
CA ALA A 228 35.86 2.61 -11.53
C ALA A 228 35.41 2.35 -10.08
N ILE A 229 36.28 1.76 -9.25
CA ILE A 229 36.02 1.52 -7.84
C ILE A 229 35.79 2.85 -7.08
N GLN A 230 36.64 3.83 -7.32
CA GLN A 230 36.51 5.16 -6.70
C GLN A 230 35.22 5.86 -7.13
N THR A 231 34.86 5.81 -8.44
CA THR A 231 33.62 6.37 -8.97
C THR A 231 32.40 5.76 -8.29
N HIS A 232 32.39 4.43 -8.11
CA HIS A 232 31.25 3.74 -7.47
C HIS A 232 31.11 4.15 -5.99
N GLU A 233 32.23 4.30 -5.25
CA GLU A 233 32.21 4.79 -3.88
C GLU A 233 31.71 6.24 -3.80
N GLN A 234 32.21 7.10 -4.70
CA GLN A 234 31.83 8.52 -4.74
C GLN A 234 30.35 8.69 -5.04
N VAL A 235 29.81 7.99 -6.04
CA VAL A 235 28.36 8.03 -6.33
C VAL A 235 27.56 7.57 -5.12
N GLY A 236 28.02 6.55 -4.40
CA GLY A 236 27.40 6.13 -3.14
C GLY A 236 27.34 7.24 -2.10
N LYS A 237 28.45 8.00 -1.93
CA LYS A 237 28.53 9.16 -1.02
C LYS A 237 27.57 10.27 -1.44
N GLU A 238 27.49 10.60 -2.72
CA GLU A 238 26.57 11.63 -3.23
C GLU A 238 25.10 11.27 -2.97
N VAL A 239 24.71 10.01 -3.21
CA VAL A 239 23.37 9.53 -2.91
C VAL A 239 23.08 9.61 -1.40
N ARG A 240 24.03 9.20 -0.57
CA ARG A 240 23.94 9.33 0.89
C ARG A 240 23.74 10.77 1.34
N ASP A 241 24.52 11.70 0.79
CA ASP A 241 24.46 13.12 1.15
C ASP A 241 23.14 13.77 0.65
N ALA A 242 22.60 13.29 -0.47
CA ALA A 242 21.25 13.68 -0.90
C ALA A 242 20.19 13.22 0.11
N ILE A 243 20.25 11.97 0.57
CA ILE A 243 19.33 11.46 1.61
C ILE A 243 19.40 12.31 2.88
N LYS A 244 20.62 12.68 3.34
CA LYS A 244 20.78 13.56 4.51
C LYS A 244 20.15 14.94 4.30
N ARG A 245 20.37 15.57 3.13
CA ARG A 245 19.85 16.91 2.83
C ARG A 245 18.31 16.99 2.82
N ILE A 246 17.67 15.93 2.38
CA ILE A 246 16.20 15.86 2.41
C ILE A 246 15.62 15.39 3.75
N GLY A 247 16.48 15.17 4.77
CA GLY A 247 16.05 14.69 6.09
C GLY A 247 15.63 13.22 6.11
N GLY A 248 16.02 12.42 5.11
CA GLY A 248 15.69 11.00 5.02
C GLY A 248 16.46 10.12 6.01
N THR A 249 15.90 8.97 6.35
CA THR A 249 16.57 7.97 7.19
C THR A 249 17.71 7.30 6.42
N LEU A 250 18.89 7.27 7.03
CA LEU A 250 20.08 6.67 6.39
C LEU A 250 19.94 5.14 6.28
N PRO A 251 20.46 4.53 5.20
CA PRO A 251 20.26 3.09 4.94
C PRO A 251 20.72 2.17 6.08
N GLU A 252 21.79 2.50 6.78
CA GLU A 252 22.28 1.72 7.92
C GLU A 252 21.44 1.87 9.20
N GLN A 253 20.52 2.83 9.25
CA GLN A 253 19.58 3.05 10.34
C GLN A 253 18.26 2.33 10.10
N LEU A 254 17.96 1.96 8.85
CA LEU A 254 16.78 1.22 8.51
C LEU A 254 16.87 -0.22 9.07
N PRO A 255 15.79 -0.73 9.70
CA PRO A 255 15.79 -2.10 10.22
C PRO A 255 15.89 -3.11 9.07
N PRO A 256 16.45 -4.32 9.31
CA PRO A 256 16.42 -5.38 8.31
C PRO A 256 14.98 -5.80 8.05
N ALA A 257 14.65 -5.99 6.79
CA ALA A 257 13.35 -6.51 6.41
C ALA A 257 13.30 -8.04 6.51
N GLU A 258 12.10 -8.59 6.51
CA GLU A 258 11.88 -10.03 6.36
C GLU A 258 12.54 -10.55 5.08
N HIS A 259 13.01 -11.80 5.10
CA HIS A 259 13.63 -12.39 3.90
C HIS A 259 12.64 -12.47 2.73
N ILE A 260 13.08 -12.08 1.54
CA ILE A 260 12.22 -11.96 0.35
C ILE A 260 11.45 -13.25 0.01
N LYS A 261 12.00 -14.41 0.31
CA LYS A 261 11.33 -15.72 0.09
C LYS A 261 10.07 -15.90 0.95
N GLU A 262 10.04 -15.31 2.16
CA GLU A 262 8.83 -15.36 3.00
C GLU A 262 7.74 -14.44 2.44
N VAL A 263 8.13 -13.30 1.87
CA VAL A 263 7.23 -12.40 1.13
C VAL A 263 6.62 -13.13 -0.08
N GLU A 264 7.45 -13.79 -0.90
CA GLU A 264 6.97 -14.59 -2.03
C GLU A 264 6.00 -15.69 -1.62
N LYS A 265 6.30 -16.38 -0.51
CA LYS A 265 5.43 -17.43 0.03
C LYS A 265 4.10 -16.86 0.53
N ARG A 266 4.13 -15.72 1.21
CA ARG A 266 2.92 -15.02 1.68
C ARG A 266 2.04 -14.61 0.51
N LEU A 267 2.60 -13.99 -0.54
CA LEU A 267 1.88 -13.60 -1.75
C LEU A 267 1.26 -14.81 -2.47
N LYS A 268 2.00 -15.90 -2.63
CA LYS A 268 1.48 -17.14 -3.22
C LYS A 268 0.31 -17.72 -2.42
N ASN A 269 0.35 -17.64 -1.09
CA ASN A 269 -0.71 -18.15 -0.22
C ASN A 269 -1.91 -17.17 -0.11
N ALA A 270 -1.73 -15.88 -0.37
CA ALA A 270 -2.79 -14.88 -0.35
C ALA A 270 -3.65 -14.91 -1.63
N THR A 271 -3.06 -15.19 -2.78
CA THR A 271 -3.73 -15.18 -4.08
C THR A 271 -4.98 -16.08 -4.13
N PRO A 272 -4.98 -17.36 -3.67
CA PRO A 272 -6.18 -18.18 -3.68
C PRO A 272 -7.30 -17.68 -2.76
N LYS A 273 -6.94 -17.02 -1.64
CA LYS A 273 -7.91 -16.47 -0.67
C LYS A 273 -8.58 -15.21 -1.19
N LEU A 274 -7.87 -14.39 -1.94
CA LEU A 274 -8.40 -13.21 -2.60
C LEU A 274 -9.35 -13.59 -3.75
N GLU A 275 -9.01 -14.60 -4.54
CA GLU A 275 -9.87 -15.12 -5.62
C GLU A 275 -11.17 -15.76 -5.10
N GLN A 276 -11.15 -16.46 -3.96
CA GLN A 276 -12.34 -17.06 -3.35
C GLN A 276 -13.28 -16.04 -2.69
N ASN A 277 -12.76 -14.89 -2.23
CA ASN A 277 -13.53 -13.81 -1.60
C ASN A 277 -13.95 -12.71 -2.59
N GLY A 278 -13.44 -12.73 -3.80
CA GLY A 278 -13.55 -11.67 -4.82
C GLY A 278 -14.68 -11.81 -5.82
N ARG A 279 -15.77 -12.56 -5.54
CA ARG A 279 -16.97 -12.49 -6.38
C ARG A 279 -17.77 -11.19 -6.15
N GLY A 280 -17.08 -10.05 -6.19
CA GLY A 280 -17.73 -8.75 -6.01
C GLY A 280 -16.86 -7.54 -6.33
N ALA A 281 -15.56 -7.68 -6.53
CA ALA A 281 -14.69 -6.58 -6.94
C ALA A 281 -13.91 -7.03 -8.18
N GLY A 282 -14.20 -6.39 -9.31
CA GLY A 282 -13.62 -6.73 -10.60
C GLY A 282 -12.13 -6.44 -10.70
N TRP A 283 -11.33 -7.39 -10.29
CA TRP A 283 -9.91 -7.47 -10.62
C TRP A 283 -9.76 -8.50 -11.74
N LEU A 284 -9.79 -8.04 -12.98
CA LEU A 284 -9.48 -8.84 -14.16
C LEU A 284 -7.97 -9.11 -14.20
N LEU A 285 -7.54 -10.23 -13.60
CA LEU A 285 -6.28 -10.87 -13.94
C LEU A 285 -6.42 -11.45 -15.36
N VAL A 286 -5.89 -10.75 -16.35
CA VAL A 286 -5.79 -11.28 -17.73
C VAL A 286 -4.82 -12.46 -17.71
N LYS A 287 -5.32 -13.67 -17.55
CA LYS A 287 -4.57 -14.90 -17.84
C LYS A 287 -4.27 -14.93 -19.34
N ARG A 288 -3.04 -14.66 -19.71
CA ARG A 288 -2.56 -14.96 -21.06
C ARG A 288 -2.68 -16.46 -21.31
N ARG A 289 -3.60 -16.86 -22.19
CA ARG A 289 -3.62 -18.21 -22.77
C ARG A 289 -2.28 -18.43 -23.47
N LYS A 290 -1.51 -19.42 -23.01
CA LYS A 290 -0.39 -19.97 -23.78
C LYS A 290 -0.96 -20.61 -25.02
N ASN A 291 -0.71 -20.03 -26.18
CA ASN A 291 -0.94 -20.67 -27.46
C ASN A 291 0.22 -21.64 -27.70
N PRO A 292 -0.01 -22.96 -27.86
CA PRO A 292 1.06 -23.87 -28.23
C PRO A 292 1.24 -23.85 -29.74
N GLY A 293 2.27 -23.17 -30.22
CA GLY A 293 2.70 -23.28 -31.61
C GLY A 293 2.95 -21.97 -32.31
N LYS A 294 4.13 -21.40 -32.09
CA LYS A 294 4.94 -20.76 -33.15
C LYS A 294 6.30 -20.36 -32.56
N LYS A 295 7.34 -21.02 -33.02
CA LYS A 295 8.72 -20.55 -32.89
C LYS A 295 8.85 -19.28 -33.74
N SER A 296 9.19 -18.15 -33.14
CA SER A 296 9.81 -17.04 -33.83
C SER A 296 10.75 -16.34 -32.87
N ASN A 297 12.01 -16.25 -33.26
CA ASN A 297 13.02 -15.36 -32.72
C ASN A 297 12.47 -13.92 -32.76
N ASP A 298 12.31 -13.30 -31.60
CA ASP A 298 12.44 -11.85 -31.51
C ASP A 298 12.82 -11.42 -30.11
N ARG A 299 13.95 -10.74 -30.01
CA ARG A 299 14.43 -10.04 -28.81
C ARG A 299 13.69 -8.70 -28.77
N THR A 300 13.22 -8.32 -27.66
CA THR A 300 12.62 -7.06 -27.21
C THR A 300 11.12 -7.17 -26.88
N HIS A 301 10.82 -7.29 -25.59
CA HIS A 301 9.51 -6.85 -25.10
C HIS A 301 9.63 -6.28 -23.67
N ASN A 302 9.56 -4.97 -23.62
CA ASN A 302 9.23 -4.19 -22.44
C ASN A 302 7.82 -4.57 -21.96
N HIS A 303 7.70 -5.01 -20.72
CA HIS A 303 6.41 -5.18 -20.05
C HIS A 303 5.98 -3.87 -19.39
N VAL A 304 5.05 -3.18 -20.05
CA VAL A 304 4.32 -2.05 -19.47
C VAL A 304 3.09 -2.64 -18.76
N TRP A 305 2.97 -2.42 -17.47
CA TRP A 305 1.77 -2.68 -16.68
C TRP A 305 0.87 -1.45 -16.76
N ALA A 306 -0.30 -1.57 -17.38
CA ALA A 306 -1.30 -0.52 -17.36
C ALA A 306 -2.18 -0.70 -16.11
N PHE A 307 -2.10 0.26 -15.19
CA PHE A 307 -3.08 0.44 -14.14
C PHE A 307 -4.25 1.24 -14.72
N ALA A 308 -5.41 0.62 -14.81
CA ALA A 308 -6.66 1.35 -14.99
C ALA A 308 -7.20 1.69 -13.58
N GLY A 309 -6.79 2.82 -13.08
CA GLY A 309 -7.37 3.46 -11.91
C GLY A 309 -7.81 4.85 -12.33
N ASP A 310 -9.12 5.06 -12.36
CA ASP A 310 -9.75 6.36 -12.61
C ASP A 310 -9.28 7.36 -11.55
N CYS A 311 -8.34 8.20 -11.89
CA CYS A 311 -7.96 9.35 -11.10
C CYS A 311 -8.41 10.59 -11.87
N GLY A 312 -9.45 11.25 -11.34
CA GLY A 312 -10.08 12.44 -11.90
C GLY A 312 -9.06 13.52 -12.28
N GLN A 313 -9.20 14.02 -13.48
CA GLN A 313 -8.48 15.14 -14.03
C GLN A 313 -8.71 16.40 -13.18
N VAL A 314 -7.65 16.91 -12.58
CA VAL A 314 -7.60 18.30 -12.13
C VAL A 314 -7.22 19.13 -13.35
N VAL A 315 -8.20 19.80 -13.93
CA VAL A 315 -7.98 20.84 -14.96
C VAL A 315 -7.55 22.10 -14.25
N ALA A 316 -6.29 22.47 -14.38
CA ALA A 316 -5.84 23.84 -14.12
C ALA A 316 -6.30 24.70 -15.31
N ARG A 317 -7.08 25.74 -15.04
CA ARG A 317 -7.25 26.89 -15.92
C ARG A 317 -6.62 28.10 -15.23
N ASP A 318 -5.74 28.71 -16.00
CA ASP A 318 -5.19 30.08 -15.96
C ASP A 318 -5.24 30.88 -14.65
#